data_496c8062c6cc3569e6b10a17bd828809
#
_entry.id   496c8062c6cc3569e6b10a17bd828809
#
_cell.length_a   1.000
_cell.length_b   1.000
_cell.length_c   1.000
_cell.angle_alpha   90.00
_cell.angle_beta   90.00
_cell.angle_gamma   90.00
#
_symmetry.space_group_name_H-M   'P 1'
#
loop_
_entity.id
_entity.type
_entity.pdbx_description
1 polymer ?
#
loop_
_entity_poly.entity_id
_entity_poly.type
_entity_poly.pdbx_seq_one_letter_code
_entity_poly.pdbx_strand_id
1 'polypeptide(L)'
;MGVIIGTSHHEPMARNHQEWARKRNEYGAWNYSTNKKVLDQFFREGIERVKNTEDIITIGMRGDGDEAMSEDTNVKLMESIVENQRRIIEDVTGKLAKETPQVWALYKEVLDYYDKGMRVPEDVIMLLCDDNWGNVRRLPNDKERKHPGGWGMYYHVDYVGAPRNSKWMNMTPIQGMWEQLHLTYEYGVDKLWILNVGDLKPMEYPITLFLDMAWNPNDYSVDNFMQHLYCFCEQIFGKGQAEEAARILNLYTKYNGRVTAEMLDCDTYNLETGEWKQVADDYVRLEAEALRQYLSLAPEYKDAYKQLLLFPVQAMSNLYEMYYAQAMNHKLYEEGNPEANDWADKVEACFARDKALSEDYNNVMSNGKWKGMMIQKHIGYTSWNDDFSVDKQPEVFRLSEENVGGYIFEGSGGYVAMEAGHFFETKSPESLKWQVIPDMGRTLGGITLMPYTKPVEGATVSYKMVLPEEIKKCKTVNVIVVVKSTLAFHNTDGHRYAIGFRNGNKVTVNYNHDLNEHPLPFSIAH
;
A
#
# COMPACT_ATOMS: atom_id res chain seq x y z
N MET A 1 10.37 27.12 23.43
CA MET A 1 9.24 26.19 23.39
C MET A 1 9.54 24.84 24.08
N GLY A 2 10.77 24.55 24.43
CA GLY A 2 11.16 23.28 25.11
C GLY A 2 11.03 22.03 24.20
N VAL A 3 11.06 22.22 22.87
CA VAL A 3 10.99 21.11 21.90
C VAL A 3 12.41 20.84 21.42
N ILE A 4 12.85 19.59 21.54
CA ILE A 4 14.08 19.08 20.95
C ILE A 4 13.76 18.60 19.53
N ILE A 5 14.58 18.96 18.55
CA ILE A 5 14.35 18.62 17.14
C ILE A 5 15.44 17.65 16.66
N GLY A 6 15.07 16.77 15.75
CA GLY A 6 15.97 15.88 15.01
C GLY A 6 15.53 15.76 13.56
N THR A 7 16.34 15.11 12.75
CA THR A 7 16.01 14.79 11.36
C THR A 7 15.85 13.30 11.16
N SER A 8 15.18 12.91 10.09
CA SER A 8 14.97 11.51 9.71
C SER A 8 16.31 10.78 9.46
N HIS A 9 16.26 9.45 9.49
CA HIS A 9 17.42 8.58 9.26
C HIS A 9 18.11 8.74 7.90
N HIS A 10 17.42 9.27 6.90
CA HIS A 10 17.98 9.58 5.58
C HIS A 10 18.40 11.05 5.41
N GLU A 11 18.30 11.84 6.47
CA GLU A 11 18.65 13.27 6.51
C GLU A 11 19.71 13.55 7.58
N PRO A 12 20.92 12.99 7.45
CA PRO A 12 21.96 13.14 8.45
C PRO A 12 22.43 14.58 8.59
N MET A 13 22.98 14.89 9.77
CA MET A 13 23.63 16.18 10.06
C MET A 13 22.68 17.38 9.92
N ALA A 14 21.43 17.22 10.31
CA ALA A 14 20.38 18.25 10.26
C ALA A 14 20.15 18.85 8.86
N ARG A 15 20.30 18.04 7.79
CA ARG A 15 20.09 18.46 6.40
C ARG A 15 18.90 17.74 5.77
N ASN A 16 18.32 18.38 4.78
CA ASN A 16 17.21 17.87 3.99
C ASN A 16 17.69 17.35 2.63
N HIS A 17 17.41 16.07 2.30
CA HIS A 17 17.82 15.46 1.04
C HIS A 17 17.21 16.15 -0.19
N GLN A 18 16.02 16.75 -0.08
CA GLN A 18 15.40 17.51 -1.18
C GLN A 18 16.19 18.78 -1.52
N GLU A 19 16.92 19.36 -0.56
CA GLU A 19 17.84 20.45 -0.84
C GLU A 19 18.99 19.98 -1.73
N TRP A 20 19.52 18.79 -1.46
CA TRP A 20 20.51 18.15 -2.33
C TRP A 20 19.95 17.88 -3.72
N ALA A 21 18.77 17.28 -3.80
CA ALA A 21 18.12 16.94 -5.07
C ALA A 21 17.92 18.18 -5.96
N ARG A 22 17.46 19.30 -5.37
CA ARG A 22 17.29 20.58 -6.12
C ARG A 22 18.60 21.17 -6.61
N LYS A 23 19.70 20.94 -5.90
CA LYS A 23 21.04 21.46 -6.23
C LYS A 23 21.98 20.38 -6.77
N ARG A 24 21.48 19.26 -7.22
CA ARG A 24 22.28 18.11 -7.68
C ARG A 24 23.32 18.48 -8.74
N ASN A 25 22.98 19.37 -9.66
CA ASN A 25 23.93 19.83 -10.69
C ASN A 25 25.11 20.64 -10.11
N GLU A 26 24.92 21.29 -8.96
CA GLU A 26 25.95 22.06 -8.25
C GLU A 26 26.73 21.15 -7.29
N TYR A 27 26.03 20.32 -6.53
CA TYR A 27 26.61 19.46 -5.49
C TYR A 27 27.21 18.16 -6.01
N GLY A 28 26.73 17.64 -7.15
CA GLY A 28 27.17 16.37 -7.72
C GLY A 28 26.52 15.15 -7.05
N ALA A 29 27.21 14.00 -7.12
CA ALA A 29 26.69 12.75 -6.63
C ALA A 29 26.60 12.70 -5.09
N TRP A 30 25.48 12.11 -4.57
CA TRP A 30 25.34 11.72 -3.17
C TRP A 30 26.13 10.44 -2.90
N ASN A 31 27.46 10.54 -2.93
CA ASN A 31 28.36 9.41 -2.76
C ASN A 31 29.61 9.88 -2.01
N TYR A 32 29.78 9.40 -0.78
CA TYR A 32 30.87 9.86 0.10
C TYR A 32 32.26 9.42 -0.38
N SER A 33 32.34 8.28 -1.09
CA SER A 33 33.63 7.82 -1.64
C SER A 33 34.21 8.75 -2.72
N THR A 34 33.31 9.38 -3.50
CA THR A 34 33.72 10.20 -4.66
C THR A 34 33.50 11.70 -4.46
N ASN A 35 32.67 12.10 -3.50
CA ASN A 35 32.26 13.49 -3.29
C ASN A 35 32.35 13.96 -1.85
N LYS A 36 33.29 13.41 -1.11
CA LYS A 36 33.49 13.68 0.33
C LYS A 36 33.51 15.17 0.68
N LYS A 37 34.28 15.97 -0.06
CA LYS A 37 34.48 17.40 0.24
C LYS A 37 33.18 18.21 0.22
N VAL A 38 32.32 17.97 -0.77
CA VAL A 38 31.04 18.69 -0.90
C VAL A 38 30.06 18.20 0.17
N LEU A 39 30.02 16.88 0.43
CA LEU A 39 29.20 16.31 1.49
C LEU A 39 29.60 16.80 2.87
N ASP A 40 30.92 16.90 3.18
CA ASP A 40 31.42 17.46 4.45
C ASP A 40 30.98 18.92 4.62
N GLN A 41 31.05 19.72 3.57
CA GLN A 41 30.56 21.09 3.60
C GLN A 41 29.05 21.16 3.81
N PHE A 42 28.31 20.32 3.12
CA PHE A 42 26.85 20.19 3.26
C PHE A 42 26.47 19.82 4.71
N PHE A 43 27.14 18.85 5.30
CA PHE A 43 26.94 18.46 6.70
C PHE A 43 27.31 19.56 7.69
N ARG A 44 28.41 20.25 7.45
CA ARG A 44 28.87 21.39 8.28
C ARG A 44 27.79 22.50 8.33
N GLU A 45 27.25 22.89 7.20
CA GLU A 45 26.20 23.90 7.12
C GLU A 45 24.93 23.50 7.88
N GLY A 46 24.60 22.20 7.94
CA GLY A 46 23.50 21.69 8.75
C GLY A 46 23.73 21.92 10.24
N ILE A 47 24.90 21.56 10.74
CA ILE A 47 25.27 21.75 12.16
C ILE A 47 25.37 23.24 12.51
N GLU A 48 25.95 24.08 11.64
CA GLU A 48 26.00 25.53 11.86
C GLU A 48 24.61 26.15 12.05
N ARG A 49 23.63 25.64 11.35
CA ARG A 49 22.23 26.10 11.43
C ARG A 49 21.58 25.77 12.78
N VAL A 50 21.93 24.65 13.39
CA VAL A 50 21.30 24.14 14.62
C VAL A 50 22.18 24.26 15.87
N LYS A 51 23.42 24.78 15.77
CA LYS A 51 24.40 24.81 16.87
C LYS A 51 23.94 25.55 18.14
N ASN A 52 22.92 26.39 18.04
CA ASN A 52 22.39 27.18 19.15
C ASN A 52 21.02 26.67 19.66
N THR A 53 20.57 25.53 19.17
CA THR A 53 19.32 24.86 19.58
C THR A 53 19.64 23.54 20.26
N GLU A 54 18.63 22.97 20.95
CA GLU A 54 18.74 21.63 21.50
C GLU A 54 18.22 20.64 20.46
N ASP A 55 19.12 19.80 19.95
CA ASP A 55 18.82 18.87 18.86
C ASP A 55 19.40 17.49 19.15
N ILE A 56 18.77 16.46 18.58
CA ILE A 56 19.35 15.13 18.43
C ILE A 56 19.82 15.00 16.98
N ILE A 57 21.11 14.85 16.78
CA ILE A 57 21.70 14.80 15.45
C ILE A 57 21.71 13.38 14.91
N THR A 58 21.03 13.16 13.81
CA THR A 58 21.13 11.90 13.06
C THR A 58 22.51 11.82 12.40
N ILE A 59 23.21 10.73 12.62
CA ILE A 59 24.51 10.43 12.02
C ILE A 59 24.43 9.20 11.12
N GLY A 60 25.49 8.95 10.35
CA GLY A 60 25.54 7.93 9.33
C GLY A 60 25.13 8.48 7.97
N MET A 61 24.84 7.61 7.04
CA MET A 61 24.41 7.98 5.69
C MET A 61 23.72 6.79 5.04
N ARG A 62 22.66 7.06 4.31
CA ARG A 62 22.03 6.13 3.35
C ARG A 62 22.30 6.62 1.93
N GLY A 63 21.84 5.88 0.94
CA GLY A 63 21.86 6.30 -0.45
C GLY A 63 20.99 7.52 -0.72
N ASP A 64 21.00 7.98 -1.95
CA ASP A 64 20.22 9.15 -2.38
C ASP A 64 18.71 8.84 -2.34
N GLY A 65 17.94 9.70 -1.70
CA GLY A 65 16.49 9.55 -1.65
C GLY A 65 15.99 8.36 -0.83
N ASP A 66 16.67 8.00 0.27
CA ASP A 66 16.34 6.87 1.15
C ASP A 66 16.63 5.47 0.55
N GLU A 67 17.42 5.41 -0.51
CA GLU A 67 17.88 4.16 -1.10
C GLU A 67 19.07 3.55 -0.33
N ALA A 68 19.39 2.29 -0.61
CA ALA A 68 20.60 1.67 -0.10
C ALA A 68 21.86 2.33 -0.69
N MET A 69 22.89 2.52 0.12
CA MET A 69 24.13 3.21 -0.32
C MET A 69 24.93 2.39 -1.32
N SER A 70 24.90 1.07 -1.24
CA SER A 70 25.49 0.12 -2.19
C SER A 70 24.94 -1.28 -1.97
N GLU A 71 25.08 -2.16 -2.97
CA GLU A 71 24.70 -3.57 -2.84
C GLU A 71 25.62 -4.33 -1.86
N ASP A 72 26.88 -3.90 -1.75
CA ASP A 72 27.87 -4.47 -0.85
C ASP A 72 27.95 -3.71 0.49
N THR A 73 28.07 -4.45 1.56
CA THR A 73 28.25 -3.89 2.91
C THR A 73 29.60 -3.17 3.02
N ASN A 74 29.57 -1.85 3.14
CA ASN A 74 30.79 -1.05 3.27
C ASN A 74 30.97 -0.50 4.70
N VAL A 75 31.24 -1.42 5.66
CA VAL A 75 31.41 -1.09 7.08
C VAL A 75 32.46 0.00 7.29
N LYS A 76 33.64 -0.12 6.70
CA LYS A 76 34.73 0.85 6.87
C LYS A 76 34.40 2.25 6.37
N LEU A 77 33.67 2.34 5.24
CA LEU A 77 33.23 3.63 4.71
C LEU A 77 32.27 4.29 5.69
N MET A 78 31.29 3.52 6.20
CA MET A 78 30.30 4.04 7.13
C MET A 78 30.94 4.49 8.44
N GLU A 79 31.88 3.72 9.00
CA GLU A 79 32.65 4.12 10.19
C GLU A 79 33.40 5.41 9.94
N SER A 80 34.03 5.57 8.77
CA SER A 80 34.75 6.80 8.41
C SER A 80 33.80 8.00 8.25
N ILE A 81 32.57 7.79 7.74
CA ILE A 81 31.56 8.84 7.65
C ILE A 81 31.15 9.30 9.05
N VAL A 82 30.81 8.37 9.94
CA VAL A 82 30.44 8.69 11.33
C VAL A 82 31.56 9.43 12.06
N GLU A 83 32.78 8.95 11.94
CA GLU A 83 33.94 9.62 12.56
C GLU A 83 34.08 11.06 12.06
N ASN A 84 33.95 11.28 10.77
CA ASN A 84 34.07 12.62 10.19
C ASN A 84 32.90 13.54 10.53
N GLN A 85 31.69 13.02 10.56
CA GLN A 85 30.50 13.76 10.99
C GLN A 85 30.67 14.23 12.45
N ARG A 86 31.21 13.40 13.33
CA ARG A 86 31.49 13.77 14.73
C ARG A 86 32.53 14.85 14.83
N ARG A 87 33.60 14.83 14.02
CA ARG A 87 34.56 15.94 13.96
C ARG A 87 33.92 17.25 13.51
N ILE A 88 33.02 17.20 12.52
CA ILE A 88 32.26 18.38 12.08
C ILE A 88 31.42 18.95 13.22
N ILE A 89 30.75 18.09 14.02
CA ILE A 89 29.99 18.52 15.20
C ILE A 89 30.90 19.24 16.18
N GLU A 90 32.06 18.66 16.52
CA GLU A 90 33.04 19.28 17.44
C GLU A 90 33.55 20.62 16.91
N ASP A 91 33.95 20.67 15.64
CA ASP A 91 34.49 21.88 15.02
C ASP A 91 33.49 23.05 15.01
N VAL A 92 32.21 22.74 14.75
CA VAL A 92 31.15 23.76 14.61
C VAL A 92 30.62 24.21 15.97
N THR A 93 30.42 23.26 16.89
CA THR A 93 29.83 23.57 18.21
C THR A 93 30.84 24.04 19.23
N GLY A 94 32.14 23.72 19.03
CA GLY A 94 33.19 23.95 20.01
C GLY A 94 33.08 23.06 21.26
N LYS A 95 32.28 22.01 21.21
CA LYS A 95 32.06 21.02 22.27
C LYS A 95 32.52 19.65 21.82
N LEU A 96 32.82 18.75 22.77
CA LEU A 96 33.08 17.35 22.41
C LEU A 96 31.84 16.73 21.76
N ALA A 97 32.01 15.85 20.77
CA ALA A 97 30.87 15.24 20.06
C ALA A 97 29.89 14.55 21.01
N LYS A 98 30.37 13.92 22.08
CA LYS A 98 29.52 13.26 23.10
C LYS A 98 28.63 14.21 23.91
N GLU A 99 28.88 15.52 23.86
CA GLU A 99 28.05 16.53 24.53
C GLU A 99 26.85 16.96 23.65
N THR A 100 26.84 16.56 22.38
CA THR A 100 25.71 16.74 21.45
C THR A 100 25.02 15.38 21.26
N PRO A 101 23.74 15.22 21.66
CA PRO A 101 23.04 13.95 21.47
C PRO A 101 23.05 13.53 20.01
N GLN A 102 23.37 12.28 19.75
CA GLN A 102 23.44 11.71 18.42
C GLN A 102 22.65 10.40 18.35
N VAL A 103 22.04 10.14 17.21
CA VAL A 103 21.29 8.91 16.95
C VAL A 103 21.73 8.28 15.63
N TRP A 104 21.87 6.96 15.63
CA TRP A 104 22.11 6.16 14.44
C TRP A 104 21.00 5.14 14.24
N ALA A 105 20.26 5.27 13.14
CA ALA A 105 19.13 4.41 12.82
C ALA A 105 19.58 3.12 12.13
N LEU A 106 19.23 2.00 12.73
CA LEU A 106 19.46 0.65 12.22
C LEU A 106 18.25 0.22 11.36
N TYR A 107 18.07 0.90 10.23
CA TYR A 107 16.95 0.68 9.32
C TYR A 107 17.41 -0.03 8.05
N LYS A 108 16.67 -1.07 7.63
CA LYS A 108 16.98 -1.89 6.45
C LYS A 108 18.46 -2.36 6.42
N GLU A 109 19.20 -2.02 5.35
CA GLU A 109 20.60 -2.41 5.16
C GLU A 109 21.56 -1.94 6.26
N VAL A 110 21.20 -0.88 6.98
CA VAL A 110 22.05 -0.37 8.08
C VAL A 110 22.08 -1.33 9.27
N LEU A 111 20.98 -2.05 9.51
CA LEU A 111 20.95 -3.14 10.49
C LEU A 111 21.92 -4.26 10.11
N ASP A 112 22.01 -4.61 8.82
CA ASP A 112 22.96 -5.60 8.33
C ASP A 112 24.42 -5.14 8.54
N TYR A 113 24.70 -3.85 8.43
CA TYR A 113 26.04 -3.31 8.73
C TYR A 113 26.40 -3.53 10.20
N TYR A 114 25.45 -3.26 11.10
CA TYR A 114 25.64 -3.49 12.53
C TYR A 114 25.85 -4.98 12.83
N ASP A 115 25.03 -5.86 12.29
CA ASP A 115 25.11 -7.32 12.51
C ASP A 115 26.40 -7.92 11.91
N LYS A 116 26.94 -7.32 10.84
CA LYS A 116 28.26 -7.66 10.26
C LYS A 116 29.44 -7.02 10.99
N GLY A 117 29.22 -6.38 12.10
CA GLY A 117 30.27 -5.91 13.01
C GLY A 117 30.58 -4.42 12.96
N MET A 118 29.87 -3.60 12.18
CA MET A 118 30.00 -2.13 12.28
C MET A 118 29.65 -1.67 13.69
N ARG A 119 30.42 -0.73 14.20
CA ARG A 119 30.18 -0.10 15.52
C ARG A 119 30.29 1.40 15.41
N VAL A 120 29.51 2.08 16.24
CA VAL A 120 29.58 3.53 16.45
C VAL A 120 30.11 3.80 17.85
N PRO A 121 30.55 5.04 18.14
CA PRO A 121 30.98 5.43 19.51
C PRO A 121 29.90 5.14 20.56
N GLU A 122 30.33 4.77 21.76
CA GLU A 122 29.48 4.30 22.84
C GLU A 122 28.43 5.30 23.34
N ASP A 123 28.60 6.57 23.06
CA ASP A 123 27.68 7.65 23.43
C ASP A 123 26.53 7.86 22.44
N VAL A 124 26.56 7.20 21.29
CA VAL A 124 25.53 7.30 20.25
C VAL A 124 24.31 6.44 20.60
N ILE A 125 23.11 7.01 20.47
CA ILE A 125 21.86 6.29 20.63
C ILE A 125 21.66 5.34 19.43
N MET A 126 21.45 4.06 19.71
CA MET A 126 21.16 3.04 18.70
C MET A 126 19.65 2.98 18.48
N LEU A 127 19.16 3.30 17.30
CA LEU A 127 17.73 3.34 16.99
C LEU A 127 17.33 2.13 16.16
N LEU A 128 16.62 1.18 16.75
CA LEU A 128 15.99 0.06 16.08
C LEU A 128 14.70 0.51 15.37
N CYS A 129 14.28 -0.25 14.38
CA CYS A 129 13.04 0.00 13.66
C CYS A 129 12.18 -1.26 13.67
N ASP A 130 10.85 -1.08 13.56
CA ASP A 130 9.93 -2.16 13.25
C ASP A 130 10.04 -2.56 11.76
N ASP A 131 9.15 -3.43 11.30
CA ASP A 131 9.08 -3.87 9.90
C ASP A 131 8.24 -2.94 9.00
N ASN A 132 8.00 -1.70 9.39
CA ASN A 132 7.10 -0.70 8.80
C ASN A 132 5.59 -0.97 8.99
N TRP A 133 5.25 -2.07 9.66
CA TRP A 133 3.87 -2.51 9.89
C TRP A 133 3.54 -2.72 11.37
N GLY A 134 4.37 -2.14 12.24
CA GLY A 134 4.18 -2.22 13.70
C GLY A 134 4.69 -3.51 14.34
N ASN A 135 5.50 -4.33 13.64
CA ASN A 135 6.08 -5.53 14.23
C ASN A 135 7.56 -5.34 14.49
N VAL A 136 7.98 -5.49 15.74
CA VAL A 136 9.39 -5.41 16.14
C VAL A 136 10.11 -6.68 15.72
N ARG A 137 11.17 -6.55 14.92
CA ARG A 137 11.92 -7.68 14.35
C ARG A 137 13.22 -7.96 15.05
N ARG A 138 13.77 -6.99 15.75
CA ARG A 138 15.09 -7.05 16.36
C ARG A 138 15.08 -6.26 17.66
N LEU A 139 15.63 -6.86 18.72
CA LEU A 139 15.84 -6.26 20.03
C LEU A 139 17.27 -6.51 20.49
N PRO A 140 17.85 -5.69 21.38
CA PRO A 140 19.20 -5.86 21.84
C PRO A 140 19.31 -7.11 22.73
N ASN A 141 20.37 -7.88 22.53
CA ASN A 141 20.72 -9.00 23.42
C ASN A 141 21.38 -8.49 24.72
N ASP A 142 21.68 -9.41 25.67
CA ASP A 142 22.24 -9.05 26.98
C ASP A 142 23.56 -8.28 26.95
N LYS A 143 24.38 -8.45 25.92
CA LYS A 143 25.61 -7.69 25.74
C LYS A 143 25.31 -6.31 25.16
N GLU A 144 24.45 -6.25 24.18
CA GLU A 144 24.06 -5.04 23.48
C GLU A 144 23.29 -4.07 24.38
N ARG A 145 22.46 -4.58 25.29
CA ARG A 145 21.76 -3.76 26.30
C ARG A 145 22.71 -2.93 27.19
N LYS A 146 23.99 -3.30 27.26
CA LYS A 146 25.02 -2.55 28.02
C LYS A 146 25.61 -1.39 27.25
N HIS A 147 25.17 -1.10 26.03
CA HIS A 147 25.62 0.02 25.22
C HIS A 147 25.32 1.35 25.95
N PRO A 148 26.31 2.17 26.32
CA PRO A 148 26.10 3.34 27.19
C PRO A 148 25.18 4.40 26.58
N GLY A 149 25.19 4.59 25.25
CA GLY A 149 24.31 5.51 24.53
C GLY A 149 22.84 5.14 24.60
N GLY A 150 22.56 3.87 24.94
CA GLY A 150 21.20 3.35 25.04
C GLY A 150 20.57 3.00 23.69
N TRP A 151 19.35 2.48 23.76
CA TRP A 151 18.60 1.98 22.62
C TRP A 151 17.29 2.74 22.46
N GLY A 152 16.90 3.00 21.22
CA GLY A 152 15.64 3.59 20.85
C GLY A 152 14.87 2.71 19.87
N MET A 153 13.61 3.05 19.66
CA MET A 153 12.70 2.41 18.71
C MET A 153 12.04 3.44 17.79
N TYR A 154 12.06 3.18 16.51
CA TYR A 154 11.31 3.88 15.47
C TYR A 154 10.13 2.99 15.05
N TYR A 155 8.92 3.38 15.44
CA TYR A 155 7.71 2.61 15.28
C TYR A 155 6.80 3.27 14.24
N HIS A 156 6.14 2.47 13.38
CA HIS A 156 5.30 2.98 12.31
C HIS A 156 3.80 2.78 12.60
N VAL A 157 3.01 3.85 12.44
CA VAL A 157 1.55 3.81 12.28
C VAL A 157 1.13 4.35 10.91
N ASP A 158 2.08 4.80 10.12
CA ASP A 158 2.00 5.24 8.74
C ASP A 158 3.20 4.67 7.99
N TYR A 159 3.04 4.36 6.70
CA TYR A 159 4.12 3.85 5.88
C TYR A 159 4.06 4.38 4.45
N VAL A 160 5.22 4.81 3.94
CA VAL A 160 5.43 5.17 2.54
C VAL A 160 6.46 4.23 1.93
N GLY A 161 6.02 3.33 1.05
CA GLY A 161 6.92 2.37 0.42
C GLY A 161 6.23 1.16 -0.19
N ALA A 162 7.04 0.24 -0.72
CA ALA A 162 6.57 -0.99 -1.32
C ALA A 162 6.03 -1.99 -0.27
N PRO A 163 5.05 -2.84 -0.63
CA PRO A 163 4.39 -2.91 -1.92
C PRO A 163 3.40 -1.76 -2.18
N ARG A 164 2.76 -1.23 -1.13
CA ARG A 164 1.82 -0.10 -1.16
C ARG A 164 1.95 0.73 0.10
N ASN A 165 1.54 1.98 0.03
CA ASN A 165 1.51 2.88 1.17
C ASN A 165 0.43 2.45 2.19
N SER A 166 0.56 2.95 3.41
CA SER A 166 -0.45 2.91 4.47
C SER A 166 -0.53 4.30 5.09
N LYS A 167 -1.35 5.19 4.51
CA LYS A 167 -1.39 6.62 4.85
C LYS A 167 -2.79 7.15 5.14
N TRP A 168 -3.83 6.42 4.74
CA TRP A 168 -5.18 6.95 4.72
C TRP A 168 -5.89 6.84 6.07
N MET A 169 -5.98 5.63 6.62
CA MET A 169 -6.70 5.34 7.86
C MET A 169 -5.79 4.72 8.92
N ASN A 170 -6.22 4.79 10.17
CA ASN A 170 -5.55 4.09 11.26
C ASN A 170 -5.71 2.58 11.11
N MET A 171 -4.61 1.90 10.80
CA MET A 171 -4.54 0.44 10.59
C MET A 171 -3.90 -0.29 11.78
N THR A 172 -3.66 0.41 12.90
CA THR A 172 -2.90 -0.12 14.03
C THR A 172 -3.83 -0.71 15.09
N PRO A 173 -3.86 -2.05 15.28
CA PRO A 173 -4.59 -2.66 16.40
C PRO A 173 -3.99 -2.22 17.74
N ILE A 174 -4.83 -1.78 18.64
CA ILE A 174 -4.43 -1.22 19.94
C ILE A 174 -3.63 -2.25 20.75
N GLN A 175 -4.08 -3.49 20.76
CA GLN A 175 -3.44 -4.59 21.49
C GLN A 175 -2.05 -4.90 20.93
N GLY A 176 -1.91 -4.91 19.59
CA GLY A 176 -0.62 -5.14 18.94
C GLY A 176 0.37 -4.03 19.24
N MET A 177 -0.07 -2.77 19.18
CA MET A 177 0.79 -1.63 19.51
C MET A 177 1.26 -1.68 20.97
N TRP A 178 0.35 -1.92 21.91
CA TRP A 178 0.71 -2.06 23.31
C TRP A 178 1.71 -3.21 23.53
N GLU A 179 1.45 -4.39 22.98
CA GLU A 179 2.31 -5.57 23.13
C GLU A 179 3.71 -5.33 22.60
N GLN A 180 3.84 -4.76 21.39
CA GLN A 180 5.13 -4.51 20.76
C GLN A 180 5.94 -3.41 21.47
N LEU A 181 5.29 -2.37 21.97
CA LEU A 181 5.95 -1.32 22.75
C LEU A 181 6.34 -1.81 24.15
N HIS A 182 5.49 -2.61 24.81
CA HIS A 182 5.82 -3.21 26.09
C HIS A 182 7.02 -4.17 25.96
N LEU A 183 7.00 -5.05 24.97
CA LEU A 183 8.12 -5.93 24.63
C LEU A 183 9.41 -5.12 24.40
N THR A 184 9.32 -4.04 23.66
CA THR A 184 10.45 -3.16 23.36
C THR A 184 11.06 -2.60 24.65
N TYR A 185 10.26 -2.10 25.55
CA TYR A 185 10.70 -1.58 26.85
C TYR A 185 11.33 -2.66 27.74
N GLU A 186 10.74 -3.83 27.85
CA GLU A 186 11.26 -4.96 28.63
C GLU A 186 12.67 -5.41 28.19
N TYR A 187 12.99 -5.21 26.92
CA TYR A 187 14.32 -5.47 26.37
C TYR A 187 15.31 -4.31 26.53
N GLY A 188 14.97 -3.26 27.29
CA GLY A 188 15.85 -2.14 27.60
C GLY A 188 15.99 -1.14 26.45
N VAL A 189 14.97 -1.02 25.60
CA VAL A 189 14.90 -0.01 24.55
C VAL A 189 14.05 1.15 25.08
N ASP A 190 14.67 2.00 25.89
CA ASP A 190 14.01 3.01 26.73
C ASP A 190 14.57 4.42 26.54
N LYS A 191 15.59 4.59 25.66
CA LYS A 191 16.30 5.87 25.54
C LYS A 191 15.61 6.88 24.65
N LEU A 192 15.03 6.43 23.55
CA LEU A 192 14.38 7.27 22.55
C LEU A 192 13.29 6.47 21.83
N TRP A 193 12.08 6.95 21.86
CA TRP A 193 11.00 6.39 21.05
C TRP A 193 10.53 7.42 20.02
N ILE A 194 10.46 7.01 18.77
CA ILE A 194 10.00 7.83 17.64
C ILE A 194 8.81 7.15 17.01
N LEU A 195 7.74 7.91 16.79
CA LEU A 195 6.55 7.45 16.07
C LEU A 195 6.52 8.07 14.67
N ASN A 196 6.46 7.22 13.64
CA ASN A 196 6.18 7.66 12.28
C ASN A 196 4.67 7.71 12.06
N VAL A 197 4.11 8.89 11.83
CA VAL A 197 2.67 9.15 11.79
C VAL A 197 2.19 9.77 10.50
N GLY A 198 2.87 10.16 9.54
CA GLY A 198 2.33 10.85 8.36
C GLY A 198 1.33 11.96 8.72
N ASP A 199 0.09 11.84 8.28
CA ASP A 199 -1.00 12.75 8.65
C ASP A 199 -1.47 12.50 10.10
N LEU A 200 -1.80 13.59 10.82
CA LEU A 200 -2.24 13.48 12.23
C LEU A 200 -3.65 12.92 12.38
N LYS A 201 -4.46 12.99 11.35
CA LYS A 201 -5.81 12.46 11.34
C LYS A 201 -5.92 11.26 10.40
N PRO A 202 -6.54 10.18 10.85
CA PRO A 202 -7.18 9.91 12.14
C PRO A 202 -6.26 9.20 13.16
N MET A 203 -5.02 9.62 13.30
CA MET A 203 -3.99 8.96 14.13
C MET A 203 -3.96 9.46 15.59
N GLU A 204 -4.94 10.23 16.03
CA GLU A 204 -4.94 10.84 17.38
C GLU A 204 -4.78 9.80 18.49
N TYR A 205 -5.51 8.69 18.41
CA TYR A 205 -5.43 7.68 19.45
C TYR A 205 -4.09 6.94 19.50
N PRO A 206 -3.56 6.38 18.40
CA PRO A 206 -2.25 5.73 18.45
C PRO A 206 -1.11 6.70 18.82
N ILE A 207 -1.19 7.98 18.44
CA ILE A 207 -0.23 9.00 18.89
C ILE A 207 -0.31 9.16 20.41
N THR A 208 -1.52 9.29 20.97
CA THR A 208 -1.72 9.47 22.41
C THR A 208 -1.21 8.26 23.19
N LEU A 209 -1.60 7.05 22.79
CA LEU A 209 -1.16 5.82 23.44
C LEU A 209 0.36 5.68 23.40
N PHE A 210 0.98 5.94 22.24
CA PHE A 210 2.43 5.87 22.08
C PHE A 210 3.16 6.84 23.02
N LEU A 211 2.72 8.09 23.06
CA LEU A 211 3.37 9.13 23.87
C LEU A 211 3.18 8.87 25.37
N ASP A 212 2.00 8.42 25.79
CA ASP A 212 1.73 8.11 27.19
C ASP A 212 2.52 6.86 27.63
N MET A 213 2.64 5.83 26.77
CA MET A 213 3.54 4.69 27.04
C MET A 213 5.00 5.10 27.06
N ALA A 214 5.43 6.00 26.18
CA ALA A 214 6.81 6.51 26.18
C ALA A 214 7.12 7.34 27.44
N TRP A 215 6.11 8.03 27.99
CA TRP A 215 6.26 8.78 29.23
C TRP A 215 6.44 7.87 30.44
N ASN A 216 5.61 6.85 30.60
CA ASN A 216 5.75 5.82 31.64
C ASN A 216 5.21 4.46 31.20
N PRO A 217 6.02 3.58 30.60
CA PRO A 217 5.57 2.27 30.15
C PRO A 217 5.04 1.37 31.26
N ASN A 218 5.48 1.59 32.49
CA ASN A 218 5.08 0.78 33.66
C ASN A 218 3.64 1.05 34.14
N ASP A 219 3.00 2.11 33.68
CA ASP A 219 1.59 2.38 34.01
C ASP A 219 0.62 1.47 33.24
N TYR A 220 1.07 0.76 32.22
CA TYR A 220 0.25 -0.03 31.31
C TYR A 220 0.62 -1.52 31.35
N SER A 221 -0.25 -2.31 31.98
CA SER A 221 -0.15 -3.79 32.03
C SER A 221 -1.24 -4.43 31.17
N VAL A 222 -1.16 -5.75 30.98
CA VAL A 222 -2.19 -6.53 30.27
C VAL A 222 -3.60 -6.34 30.88
N ASP A 223 -3.68 -6.05 32.17
CA ASP A 223 -4.96 -5.91 32.89
C ASP A 223 -5.58 -4.51 32.75
N ASN A 224 -4.80 -3.50 32.40
CA ASN A 224 -5.28 -2.10 32.45
C ASN A 224 -5.05 -1.28 31.19
N PHE A 225 -4.27 -1.74 30.20
CA PHE A 225 -3.96 -0.92 29.02
C PHE A 225 -5.22 -0.48 28.24
N MET A 226 -6.28 -1.30 28.24
CA MET A 226 -7.55 -0.93 27.58
C MET A 226 -8.30 0.16 28.35
N GLN A 227 -7.99 0.40 29.63
CA GLN A 227 -8.53 1.54 30.39
C GLN A 227 -8.06 2.87 29.81
N HIS A 228 -6.89 2.91 29.21
CA HIS A 228 -6.39 4.08 28.50
C HIS A 228 -7.34 4.52 27.37
N LEU A 229 -7.81 3.58 26.55
CA LEU A 229 -8.78 3.86 25.49
C LEU A 229 -10.10 4.40 26.05
N TYR A 230 -10.59 3.80 27.13
CA TYR A 230 -11.79 4.29 27.81
C TYR A 230 -11.61 5.73 28.29
N CYS A 231 -10.50 6.03 28.98
CA CYS A 231 -10.20 7.38 29.47
C CYS A 231 -10.06 8.41 28.35
N PHE A 232 -9.44 8.01 27.22
CA PHE A 232 -9.37 8.85 26.03
C PHE A 232 -10.77 9.21 25.51
N CYS A 233 -11.65 8.23 25.37
CA CYS A 233 -13.03 8.46 24.94
C CYS A 233 -13.85 9.25 25.98
N GLU A 234 -13.63 9.02 27.29
CA GLU A 234 -14.31 9.75 28.36
C GLU A 234 -13.96 11.24 28.35
N GLN A 235 -12.69 11.57 28.12
CA GLN A 235 -12.24 12.97 28.04
C GLN A 235 -12.89 13.71 26.85
N ILE A 236 -13.15 13.03 25.75
CA ILE A 236 -13.69 13.64 24.53
C ILE A 236 -15.21 13.65 24.50
N PHE A 237 -15.86 12.55 24.90
CA PHE A 237 -17.30 12.32 24.71
C PHE A 237 -18.10 12.27 26.03
N GLY A 238 -17.41 12.36 27.15
CA GLY A 238 -18.01 12.26 28.49
C GLY A 238 -18.29 10.81 28.90
N LYS A 239 -18.42 10.60 30.20
CA LYS A 239 -18.55 9.29 30.83
C LYS A 239 -19.69 8.42 30.29
N GLY A 240 -20.82 9.02 29.95
CA GLY A 240 -21.99 8.28 29.46
C GLY A 240 -21.85 7.70 28.04
N GLN A 241 -20.86 8.16 27.29
CA GLN A 241 -20.60 7.73 25.91
C GLN A 241 -19.29 6.95 25.77
N ALA A 242 -18.44 6.98 26.78
CA ALA A 242 -17.05 6.51 26.69
C ALA A 242 -16.93 5.02 26.39
N GLU A 243 -17.73 4.18 27.02
CA GLU A 243 -17.65 2.72 26.88
C GLU A 243 -17.95 2.27 25.44
N GLU A 244 -19.04 2.77 24.87
CA GLU A 244 -19.44 2.43 23.51
C GLU A 244 -18.48 3.04 22.48
N ALA A 245 -18.04 4.28 22.67
CA ALA A 245 -17.05 4.92 21.80
C ALA A 245 -15.72 4.17 21.82
N ALA A 246 -15.25 3.74 23.00
CA ALA A 246 -14.03 2.93 23.14
C ALA A 246 -14.18 1.55 22.47
N ARG A 247 -15.34 0.91 22.61
CA ARG A 247 -15.63 -0.36 21.94
C ARG A 247 -15.59 -0.22 20.42
N ILE A 248 -16.23 0.83 19.87
CA ILE A 248 -16.25 1.08 18.42
C ILE A 248 -14.83 1.38 17.92
N LEU A 249 -14.06 2.24 18.59
CA LEU A 249 -12.68 2.54 18.21
C LEU A 249 -11.80 1.30 18.23
N ASN A 250 -11.94 0.46 19.25
CA ASN A 250 -11.20 -0.81 19.32
C ASN A 250 -11.56 -1.76 18.17
N LEU A 251 -12.85 -1.93 17.86
CA LEU A 251 -13.28 -2.79 16.76
C LEU A 251 -12.84 -2.25 15.41
N TYR A 252 -12.95 -0.94 15.21
CA TYR A 252 -12.48 -0.29 13.99
C TYR A 252 -11.00 -0.57 13.75
N THR A 253 -10.13 -0.32 14.72
CA THR A 253 -8.70 -0.57 14.57
C THR A 253 -8.37 -2.05 14.44
N LYS A 254 -9.09 -2.93 15.15
CA LYS A 254 -8.94 -4.38 15.05
C LYS A 254 -9.30 -4.89 13.64
N TYR A 255 -10.38 -4.39 13.06
CA TYR A 255 -10.80 -4.79 11.71
C TYR A 255 -9.82 -4.26 10.65
N ASN A 256 -9.38 -3.01 10.79
CA ASN A 256 -8.40 -2.41 9.90
C ASN A 256 -7.05 -3.13 9.93
N GLY A 257 -6.66 -3.70 11.06
CA GLY A 257 -5.43 -4.50 11.17
C GLY A 257 -5.45 -5.84 10.42
N ARG A 258 -6.59 -6.23 9.80
CA ARG A 258 -6.68 -7.44 8.96
C ARG A 258 -5.92 -7.23 7.65
N VAL A 259 -6.19 -6.14 6.96
CA VAL A 259 -5.55 -5.75 5.69
C VAL A 259 -5.51 -4.23 5.62
N THR A 260 -4.37 -3.68 5.23
CA THR A 260 -4.21 -2.25 4.95
C THR A 260 -5.16 -1.82 3.83
N ALA A 261 -5.87 -0.71 4.03
CA ALA A 261 -6.89 -0.23 3.10
C ALA A 261 -6.38 -0.12 1.65
N GLU A 262 -5.17 0.39 1.48
CA GLU A 262 -4.53 0.57 0.18
C GLU A 262 -4.10 -0.76 -0.49
N MET A 263 -4.12 -1.87 0.25
CA MET A 263 -3.83 -3.21 -0.27
C MET A 263 -5.09 -4.04 -0.54
N LEU A 264 -6.27 -3.51 -0.19
CA LEU A 264 -7.52 -4.20 -0.38
C LEU A 264 -7.91 -4.22 -1.86
N ASP A 265 -8.38 -5.37 -2.34
CA ASP A 265 -8.94 -5.59 -3.68
C ASP A 265 -10.02 -6.69 -3.65
N CYS A 266 -10.63 -6.99 -4.78
CA CYS A 266 -11.70 -7.99 -4.85
C CYS A 266 -11.24 -9.44 -4.56
N ASP A 267 -9.94 -9.72 -4.63
CA ASP A 267 -9.36 -11.05 -4.40
C ASP A 267 -8.79 -11.23 -2.99
N THR A 268 -8.87 -10.18 -2.15
CA THR A 268 -8.26 -10.18 -0.80
C THR A 268 -8.82 -11.27 0.10
N TYR A 269 -10.12 -11.57 -0.01
CA TYR A 269 -10.78 -12.61 0.80
C TYR A 269 -11.52 -13.61 -0.08
N ASN A 270 -11.73 -14.81 0.46
CA ASN A 270 -12.36 -15.89 -0.27
C ASN A 270 -13.90 -15.75 -0.32
N LEU A 271 -14.47 -15.66 -1.53
CA LEU A 271 -15.92 -15.61 -1.74
C LEU A 271 -16.59 -16.95 -1.44
N GLU A 272 -15.98 -18.08 -1.81
CA GLU A 272 -16.60 -19.41 -1.74
C GLU A 272 -16.77 -19.89 -0.29
N THR A 273 -15.87 -19.49 0.60
CA THR A 273 -15.98 -19.79 2.04
C THR A 273 -16.92 -18.84 2.78
N GLY A 274 -17.36 -17.76 2.12
CA GLY A 274 -18.16 -16.70 2.73
C GLY A 274 -17.33 -15.71 3.57
N GLU A 275 -16.00 -15.82 3.57
CA GLU A 275 -15.12 -14.93 4.31
C GLU A 275 -15.29 -13.47 3.89
N TRP A 276 -15.32 -13.20 2.57
CA TRP A 276 -15.54 -11.85 2.05
C TRP A 276 -16.83 -11.22 2.61
N LYS A 277 -17.92 -11.99 2.56
CA LYS A 277 -19.19 -11.51 3.09
C LYS A 277 -19.12 -11.23 4.59
N GLN A 278 -18.49 -12.12 5.36
CA GLN A 278 -18.38 -11.97 6.81
C GLN A 278 -17.61 -10.70 7.19
N VAL A 279 -16.48 -10.42 6.54
CA VAL A 279 -15.68 -9.23 6.85
C VAL A 279 -16.38 -7.94 6.43
N ALA A 280 -17.10 -7.94 5.30
CA ALA A 280 -17.92 -6.79 4.89
C ALA A 280 -19.08 -6.55 5.86
N ASP A 281 -19.81 -7.61 6.26
CA ASP A 281 -20.89 -7.53 7.24
C ASP A 281 -20.43 -7.05 8.62
N ASP A 282 -19.20 -7.36 9.04
CA ASP A 282 -18.62 -6.84 10.28
C ASP A 282 -18.55 -5.30 10.25
N TYR A 283 -18.12 -4.71 9.15
CA TYR A 283 -18.06 -3.25 9.00
C TYR A 283 -19.43 -2.61 8.88
N VAL A 284 -20.34 -3.21 8.14
CA VAL A 284 -21.73 -2.71 8.02
C VAL A 284 -22.42 -2.65 9.38
N ARG A 285 -22.22 -3.68 10.21
CA ARG A 285 -22.74 -3.68 11.59
C ARG A 285 -22.09 -2.58 12.43
N LEU A 286 -20.77 -2.46 12.35
CA LEU A 286 -20.03 -1.45 13.12
C LEU A 286 -20.43 -0.02 12.69
N GLU A 287 -20.66 0.21 11.41
CA GLU A 287 -21.16 1.49 10.90
C GLU A 287 -22.54 1.83 11.47
N ALA A 288 -23.45 0.86 11.47
CA ALA A 288 -24.79 1.06 12.03
C ALA A 288 -24.74 1.39 13.55
N GLU A 289 -23.81 0.78 14.29
CA GLU A 289 -23.60 1.05 15.70
C GLU A 289 -23.00 2.44 15.93
N ALA A 290 -21.96 2.81 15.17
CA ALA A 290 -21.36 4.13 15.24
C ALA A 290 -22.35 5.24 14.88
N LEU A 291 -23.17 5.04 13.85
CA LEU A 291 -24.20 5.98 13.45
C LEU A 291 -25.28 6.13 14.53
N ARG A 292 -25.68 5.04 15.16
CA ARG A 292 -26.66 5.06 16.26
C ARG A 292 -26.14 5.89 17.44
N GLN A 293 -24.90 5.68 17.84
CA GLN A 293 -24.27 6.47 18.91
C GLN A 293 -24.18 7.95 18.49
N TYR A 294 -23.70 8.25 17.30
CA TYR A 294 -23.61 9.62 16.77
C TYR A 294 -24.95 10.37 16.83
N LEU A 295 -26.04 9.72 16.45
CA LEU A 295 -27.38 10.33 16.47
C LEU A 295 -27.85 10.64 17.91
N SER A 296 -27.40 9.88 18.91
CA SER A 296 -27.73 10.09 20.31
C SER A 296 -26.87 11.14 21.02
N LEU A 297 -25.75 11.57 20.41
CA LEU A 297 -24.82 12.53 21.01
C LEU A 297 -25.41 13.95 21.09
N ALA A 298 -25.05 14.67 22.17
CA ALA A 298 -25.24 16.10 22.23
C ALA A 298 -24.42 16.83 21.14
N PRO A 299 -24.92 17.98 20.64
CA PRO A 299 -24.30 18.67 19.49
C PRO A 299 -22.81 18.97 19.65
N GLU A 300 -22.37 19.30 20.85
CA GLU A 300 -20.97 19.65 21.17
C GLU A 300 -19.97 18.50 20.94
N TYR A 301 -20.42 17.24 20.95
CA TYR A 301 -19.57 16.07 20.73
C TYR A 301 -19.56 15.58 19.27
N LYS A 302 -20.52 16.02 18.46
CA LYS A 302 -20.76 15.44 17.14
C LYS A 302 -19.60 15.61 16.17
N ASP A 303 -18.96 16.77 16.13
CA ASP A 303 -17.84 17.01 15.24
C ASP A 303 -16.64 16.14 15.58
N ALA A 304 -16.30 16.05 16.88
CA ALA A 304 -15.21 15.20 17.36
C ALA A 304 -15.51 13.71 17.10
N TYR A 305 -16.74 13.26 17.36
CA TYR A 305 -17.15 11.88 17.12
C TYR A 305 -17.14 11.54 15.63
N LYS A 306 -17.65 12.44 14.80
CA LYS A 306 -17.63 12.23 13.34
C LYS A 306 -16.21 12.10 12.82
N GLN A 307 -15.30 12.92 13.27
CA GLN A 307 -13.91 12.90 12.84
C GLN A 307 -13.16 11.66 13.33
N LEU A 308 -13.30 11.28 14.60
CA LEU A 308 -12.52 10.21 15.22
C LEU A 308 -13.09 8.80 14.96
N LEU A 309 -14.40 8.67 14.83
CA LEU A 309 -15.08 7.38 14.80
C LEU A 309 -15.99 7.21 13.59
N LEU A 310 -16.98 8.09 13.40
CA LEU A 310 -18.00 7.84 12.38
C LEU A 310 -17.43 7.84 10.97
N PHE A 311 -16.66 8.86 10.60
CA PHE A 311 -16.07 8.94 9.26
C PHE A 311 -15.13 7.77 8.97
N PRO A 312 -14.13 7.44 9.84
CA PRO A 312 -13.26 6.29 9.59
C PRO A 312 -14.02 4.97 9.43
N VAL A 313 -15.03 4.73 10.27
CA VAL A 313 -15.86 3.52 10.18
C VAL A 313 -16.68 3.51 8.89
N GLN A 314 -17.30 4.63 8.50
CA GLN A 314 -18.07 4.76 7.26
C GLN A 314 -17.19 4.58 6.02
N ALA A 315 -16.01 5.17 6.02
CA ALA A 315 -15.07 5.09 4.91
C ALA A 315 -14.58 3.64 4.71
N MET A 316 -14.20 2.95 5.79
CA MET A 316 -13.77 1.55 5.71
C MET A 316 -14.93 0.61 5.39
N SER A 317 -16.12 0.80 5.97
CA SER A 317 -17.32 0.03 5.63
C SER A 317 -17.62 0.13 4.13
N ASN A 318 -17.61 1.34 3.61
CA ASN A 318 -17.85 1.60 2.19
C ASN A 318 -16.80 0.94 1.28
N LEU A 319 -15.50 0.97 1.68
CA LEU A 319 -14.43 0.36 0.92
C LEU A 319 -14.59 -1.18 0.87
N TYR A 320 -14.91 -1.81 2.00
CA TYR A 320 -15.14 -3.25 2.06
C TYR A 320 -16.40 -3.67 1.27
N GLU A 321 -17.49 -2.90 1.36
CA GLU A 321 -18.68 -3.14 0.53
C GLU A 321 -18.36 -3.02 -0.96
N MET A 322 -17.55 -2.03 -1.35
CA MET A 322 -17.17 -1.81 -2.75
C MET A 322 -16.40 -2.99 -3.34
N TYR A 323 -15.35 -3.46 -2.67
CA TYR A 323 -14.55 -4.57 -3.17
C TYR A 323 -15.25 -5.92 -3.05
N TYR A 324 -16.09 -6.12 -2.03
CA TYR A 324 -17.00 -7.27 -1.98
C TYR A 324 -17.97 -7.26 -3.17
N ALA A 325 -18.55 -6.10 -3.47
CA ALA A 325 -19.43 -5.95 -4.63
C ALA A 325 -18.70 -6.20 -5.95
N GLN A 326 -17.45 -5.77 -6.09
CA GLN A 326 -16.62 -6.08 -7.25
C GLN A 326 -16.38 -7.59 -7.38
N ALA A 327 -16.02 -8.27 -6.29
CA ALA A 327 -15.83 -9.71 -6.28
C ALA A 327 -17.11 -10.46 -6.70
N MET A 328 -18.26 -10.04 -6.19
CA MET A 328 -19.57 -10.59 -6.59
C MET A 328 -19.92 -10.28 -8.05
N ASN A 329 -19.63 -9.07 -8.51
CA ASN A 329 -19.83 -8.68 -9.90
C ASN A 329 -19.02 -9.57 -10.85
N HIS A 330 -17.73 -9.76 -10.59
CA HIS A 330 -16.87 -10.60 -11.41
C HIS A 330 -17.37 -12.04 -11.45
N LYS A 331 -17.65 -12.64 -10.29
CA LYS A 331 -18.16 -14.01 -10.18
C LYS A 331 -19.46 -14.21 -10.97
N LEU A 332 -20.46 -13.37 -10.71
CA LEU A 332 -21.77 -13.51 -11.34
C LEU A 332 -21.73 -13.21 -12.83
N TYR A 333 -20.85 -12.31 -13.24
CA TYR A 333 -20.60 -12.05 -14.64
C TYR A 333 -20.01 -13.27 -15.36
N GLU A 334 -19.03 -13.96 -14.77
CA GLU A 334 -18.46 -15.20 -15.30
C GLU A 334 -19.50 -16.33 -15.38
N GLU A 335 -20.44 -16.36 -14.44
CA GLU A 335 -21.56 -17.29 -14.41
C GLU A 335 -22.67 -16.93 -15.43
N GLY A 336 -22.59 -15.76 -16.08
CA GLY A 336 -23.64 -15.24 -16.96
C GLY A 336 -24.93 -14.86 -16.22
N ASN A 337 -24.84 -14.59 -14.92
CA ASN A 337 -25.97 -14.24 -14.07
C ASN A 337 -26.29 -12.74 -14.20
N PRO A 338 -27.54 -12.36 -14.59
CA PRO A 338 -27.93 -10.95 -14.75
C PRO A 338 -27.75 -10.08 -13.51
N GLU A 339 -27.77 -10.66 -12.30
CA GLU A 339 -27.50 -9.94 -11.05
C GLU A 339 -26.10 -9.30 -11.02
N ALA A 340 -25.18 -9.71 -11.91
CA ALA A 340 -23.89 -9.05 -12.07
C ALA A 340 -24.02 -7.54 -12.28
N ASN A 341 -25.07 -7.09 -13.00
CA ASN A 341 -25.30 -5.67 -13.24
C ASN A 341 -25.68 -4.91 -11.97
N ASP A 342 -26.45 -5.51 -11.07
CA ASP A 342 -26.81 -4.90 -9.78
C ASP A 342 -25.56 -4.71 -8.90
N TRP A 343 -24.65 -5.69 -8.94
CA TRP A 343 -23.39 -5.59 -8.24
C TRP A 343 -22.43 -4.56 -8.87
N ALA A 344 -22.44 -4.39 -10.18
CA ALA A 344 -21.72 -3.31 -10.84
C ALA A 344 -22.23 -1.93 -10.40
N ASP A 345 -23.56 -1.75 -10.33
CA ASP A 345 -24.19 -0.52 -9.81
C ASP A 345 -23.78 -0.27 -8.35
N LYS A 346 -23.68 -1.32 -7.54
CA LYS A 346 -23.21 -1.21 -6.15
C LYS A 346 -21.76 -0.72 -6.05
N VAL A 347 -20.86 -1.22 -6.91
CA VAL A 347 -19.45 -0.73 -6.96
C VAL A 347 -19.41 0.77 -7.28
N GLU A 348 -20.14 1.18 -8.31
CA GLU A 348 -20.21 2.60 -8.73
C GLU A 348 -20.80 3.49 -7.64
N ALA A 349 -21.85 3.02 -6.96
CA ALA A 349 -22.46 3.74 -5.84
C ALA A 349 -21.51 3.88 -4.65
N CYS A 350 -20.75 2.82 -4.31
CA CYS A 350 -19.75 2.88 -3.25
C CYS A 350 -18.60 3.82 -3.61
N PHE A 351 -18.12 3.81 -4.85
CA PHE A 351 -17.08 4.73 -5.31
C PHE A 351 -17.56 6.20 -5.25
N ALA A 352 -18.79 6.47 -5.65
CA ALA A 352 -19.38 7.79 -5.51
C ALA A 352 -19.57 8.21 -4.04
N ARG A 353 -19.95 7.26 -3.16
CA ARG A 353 -20.07 7.49 -1.72
C ARG A 353 -18.74 7.82 -1.07
N ASP A 354 -17.65 7.14 -1.44
CA ASP A 354 -16.30 7.42 -0.96
C ASP A 354 -15.90 8.88 -1.20
N LYS A 355 -16.10 9.33 -2.43
CA LYS A 355 -15.88 10.73 -2.81
C LYS A 355 -16.73 11.69 -1.97
N ALA A 356 -18.01 11.37 -1.73
CA ALA A 356 -18.90 12.21 -0.95
C ALA A 356 -18.49 12.26 0.53
N LEU A 357 -18.03 11.15 1.11
CA LEU A 357 -17.51 11.11 2.49
C LEU A 357 -16.25 11.96 2.64
N SER A 358 -15.31 11.84 1.71
CA SER A 358 -14.08 12.64 1.70
C SER A 358 -14.36 14.13 1.51
N GLU A 359 -15.31 14.48 0.65
CA GLU A 359 -15.74 15.86 0.43
C GLU A 359 -16.41 16.45 1.69
N ASP A 360 -17.28 15.71 2.34
CA ASP A 360 -17.91 16.10 3.60
C ASP A 360 -16.87 16.33 4.71
N TYR A 361 -15.91 15.42 4.85
CA TYR A 361 -14.83 15.57 5.84
C TYR A 361 -14.01 16.83 5.60
N ASN A 362 -13.55 17.04 4.37
CA ASN A 362 -12.63 18.13 4.04
C ASN A 362 -13.30 19.51 4.03
N ASN A 363 -14.55 19.62 3.55
CA ASN A 363 -15.13 20.92 3.22
C ASN A 363 -16.39 21.27 4.03
N VAL A 364 -17.06 20.31 4.65
CA VAL A 364 -18.31 20.53 5.40
C VAL A 364 -18.12 20.39 6.90
N MET A 365 -17.54 19.27 7.35
CA MET A 365 -17.33 18.98 8.77
C MET A 365 -16.54 20.11 9.46
N SER A 366 -16.99 20.52 10.64
CA SER A 366 -16.39 21.61 11.41
C SER A 366 -16.16 22.91 10.58
N ASN A 367 -17.09 23.21 9.66
CA ASN A 367 -17.02 24.36 8.74
C ASN A 367 -15.74 24.36 7.87
N GLY A 368 -15.30 23.20 7.42
CA GLY A 368 -14.11 23.05 6.56
C GLY A 368 -12.78 23.25 7.27
N LYS A 369 -12.76 23.18 8.60
CA LYS A 369 -11.52 23.29 9.39
C LYS A 369 -10.45 22.29 8.98
N TRP A 370 -10.86 21.09 8.56
CA TRP A 370 -9.97 19.98 8.25
C TRP A 370 -9.71 19.80 6.74
N LYS A 371 -9.90 20.86 5.97
CA LYS A 371 -9.66 20.83 4.52
C LYS A 371 -8.25 20.34 4.20
N GLY A 372 -8.18 19.32 3.35
CA GLY A 372 -6.93 18.71 2.91
C GLY A 372 -6.37 17.61 3.82
N MET A 373 -7.06 17.24 4.91
CA MET A 373 -6.62 16.14 5.79
C MET A 373 -6.99 14.76 5.26
N MET A 374 -8.06 14.63 4.45
CA MET A 374 -8.49 13.37 3.83
C MET A 374 -8.38 13.46 2.30
N ILE A 375 -7.16 13.46 1.80
CA ILE A 375 -6.85 13.54 0.36
C ILE A 375 -5.92 12.42 -0.11
N GLN A 376 -5.62 11.45 0.75
CA GLN A 376 -4.77 10.32 0.40
C GLN A 376 -5.48 9.39 -0.58
N LYS A 377 -4.77 9.01 -1.64
CA LYS A 377 -5.25 7.98 -2.58
C LYS A 377 -5.30 6.63 -1.88
N HIS A 378 -6.39 5.90 -2.06
CA HIS A 378 -6.61 4.62 -1.40
C HIS A 378 -7.38 3.59 -2.24
N ILE A 379 -7.90 3.98 -3.41
CA ILE A 379 -8.59 3.09 -4.36
C ILE A 379 -7.82 3.01 -5.67
N GLY A 380 -7.69 1.80 -6.23
CA GLY A 380 -7.02 1.57 -7.51
C GLY A 380 -5.51 1.62 -7.47
N TYR A 381 -4.92 1.37 -6.30
CA TYR A 381 -3.47 1.24 -6.14
C TYR A 381 -2.94 0.01 -6.90
N THR A 382 -1.85 0.20 -7.62
CA THR A 382 -1.07 -0.87 -8.25
C THR A 382 0.34 -0.97 -7.67
N SER A 383 0.91 0.15 -7.22
CA SER A 383 2.24 0.26 -6.65
C SER A 383 2.29 1.45 -5.66
N TRP A 384 3.21 1.42 -4.71
CA TRP A 384 3.41 2.49 -3.73
C TRP A 384 3.76 3.84 -4.36
N ASN A 385 4.34 3.85 -5.55
CA ASN A 385 4.75 5.04 -6.30
C ASN A 385 3.86 5.33 -7.52
N ASP A 386 2.62 4.84 -7.53
CA ASP A 386 1.66 5.19 -8.58
C ASP A 386 1.55 6.71 -8.73
N ASP A 387 1.61 7.17 -9.96
CA ASP A 387 1.61 8.60 -10.32
C ASP A 387 0.21 9.18 -10.59
N PHE A 388 -0.85 8.36 -10.49
CA PHE A 388 -2.22 8.86 -10.67
C PHE A 388 -2.59 9.89 -9.57
N SER A 389 -3.30 10.94 -9.98
CA SER A 389 -3.62 12.06 -9.09
C SER A 389 -4.86 11.85 -8.22
N VAL A 390 -5.74 10.92 -8.61
CA VAL A 390 -7.03 10.65 -7.97
C VAL A 390 -7.28 9.15 -7.88
N ASP A 391 -8.18 8.76 -6.98
CA ASP A 391 -8.65 7.38 -6.89
C ASP A 391 -9.28 6.92 -8.20
N LYS A 392 -9.10 5.64 -8.54
CA LYS A 392 -9.63 5.01 -9.74
C LYS A 392 -10.71 4.02 -9.36
N GLN A 393 -11.89 4.17 -9.99
CA GLN A 393 -12.98 3.22 -9.80
C GLN A 393 -12.52 1.81 -10.19
N PRO A 394 -12.79 0.79 -9.34
CA PRO A 394 -12.54 -0.59 -9.69
C PRO A 394 -13.30 -1.02 -10.94
N GLU A 395 -12.69 -1.90 -11.72
CA GLU A 395 -13.31 -2.42 -12.95
C GLU A 395 -14.56 -3.23 -12.64
N VAL A 396 -15.61 -3.04 -13.43
CA VAL A 396 -16.86 -3.78 -13.35
C VAL A 396 -17.27 -4.32 -14.70
N PHE A 397 -17.94 -5.46 -14.70
CA PHE A 397 -18.44 -6.12 -15.90
C PHE A 397 -19.97 -6.08 -15.92
N ARG A 398 -20.55 -5.87 -17.12
CA ARG A 398 -22.00 -5.78 -17.28
C ARG A 398 -22.50 -6.73 -18.35
N LEU A 399 -23.56 -7.45 -18.04
CA LEU A 399 -24.33 -8.21 -19.01
C LEU A 399 -25.39 -7.30 -19.65
N SER A 400 -25.53 -7.33 -20.97
CA SER A 400 -26.59 -6.57 -21.65
C SER A 400 -27.93 -7.29 -21.53
N GLU A 401 -29.03 -6.54 -21.44
CA GLU A 401 -30.40 -7.09 -21.35
C GLU A 401 -30.78 -7.98 -22.56
N GLU A 402 -30.13 -7.79 -23.72
CA GLU A 402 -30.35 -8.58 -24.93
C GLU A 402 -29.58 -9.92 -24.96
N ASN A 403 -28.73 -10.19 -23.98
CA ASN A 403 -27.79 -11.31 -23.96
C ASN A 403 -28.01 -12.29 -22.80
N VAL A 404 -29.16 -12.84 -22.68
CA VAL A 404 -29.32 -14.14 -22.03
C VAL A 404 -28.64 -15.20 -22.94
N GLY A 405 -27.30 -15.21 -23.00
CA GLY A 405 -26.55 -16.16 -23.80
C GLY A 405 -25.26 -15.66 -24.47
N GLY A 406 -24.75 -14.40 -24.25
CA GLY A 406 -23.47 -14.01 -24.83
C GLY A 406 -23.07 -12.57 -24.57
N TYR A 407 -21.80 -12.34 -24.41
CA TYR A 407 -21.20 -11.07 -24.05
C TYR A 407 -21.08 -10.09 -25.22
N ILE A 408 -21.29 -8.77 -24.98
CA ILE A 408 -21.01 -7.71 -25.96
C ILE A 408 -19.93 -6.78 -25.40
N PHE A 409 -18.80 -6.71 -26.07
CA PHE A 409 -17.70 -5.81 -25.71
C PHE A 409 -17.97 -4.39 -26.18
N GLU A 410 -17.78 -3.43 -25.31
CA GLU A 410 -17.82 -2.03 -25.64
C GLU A 410 -16.39 -1.46 -25.71
N GLY A 411 -16.12 -0.65 -26.71
CA GLY A 411 -14.80 -0.04 -26.89
C GLY A 411 -14.76 1.40 -26.44
N SER A 412 -13.62 1.83 -25.95
CA SER A 412 -13.32 3.22 -25.61
C SER A 412 -11.89 3.58 -25.98
N GLY A 413 -11.57 4.85 -26.15
CA GLY A 413 -10.19 5.29 -26.41
C GLY A 413 -9.58 4.75 -27.70
N GLY A 414 -10.41 4.42 -28.72
CA GLY A 414 -9.93 3.96 -30.02
C GLY A 414 -9.59 2.48 -30.11
N TYR A 415 -9.96 1.65 -29.12
CA TYR A 415 -9.78 0.19 -29.15
C TYR A 415 -10.96 -0.55 -28.49
N VAL A 416 -11.05 -1.86 -28.77
CA VAL A 416 -11.95 -2.80 -28.08
C VAL A 416 -11.09 -3.93 -27.54
N ALA A 417 -11.02 -4.08 -26.23
CA ALA A 417 -10.38 -5.22 -25.58
C ALA A 417 -11.41 -6.34 -25.36
N MET A 418 -11.04 -7.58 -25.64
CA MET A 418 -11.95 -8.73 -25.55
C MET A 418 -11.29 -9.88 -24.79
N GLU A 419 -11.96 -10.34 -23.74
CA GLU A 419 -11.57 -11.55 -23.02
C GLU A 419 -11.94 -12.81 -23.79
N ALA A 420 -11.01 -13.74 -23.86
CA ALA A 420 -11.21 -14.96 -24.65
C ALA A 420 -12.36 -15.83 -24.13
N GLY A 421 -12.56 -15.90 -22.81
CA GLY A 421 -13.60 -16.67 -22.18
C GLY A 421 -15.02 -16.10 -22.32
N HIS A 422 -15.14 -14.81 -22.66
CA HIS A 422 -16.41 -14.10 -22.77
C HIS A 422 -16.94 -14.08 -24.21
N PHE A 423 -16.96 -15.23 -24.83
CA PHE A 423 -17.47 -15.39 -26.20
C PHE A 423 -19.00 -15.27 -26.27
N PHE A 424 -19.51 -14.73 -27.37
CA PHE A 424 -20.92 -14.60 -27.63
C PHE A 424 -21.56 -15.95 -28.04
N GLU A 425 -20.89 -16.70 -28.90
CA GLU A 425 -21.37 -17.97 -29.42
C GLU A 425 -20.21 -18.91 -29.74
N THR A 426 -20.36 -20.18 -29.44
CA THR A 426 -19.42 -21.22 -29.88
C THR A 426 -20.10 -22.26 -30.73
N LYS A 427 -19.38 -22.80 -31.71
CA LYS A 427 -19.76 -23.99 -32.47
C LYS A 427 -18.59 -24.95 -32.49
N SER A 428 -18.91 -26.23 -32.33
CA SER A 428 -17.92 -27.31 -32.47
C SER A 428 -18.60 -28.60 -32.87
N PRO A 429 -17.92 -29.54 -33.52
CA PRO A 429 -18.42 -30.92 -33.69
C PRO A 429 -18.72 -31.54 -32.32
N GLU A 430 -19.64 -32.53 -32.29
CA GLU A 430 -20.00 -33.23 -31.03
C GLU A 430 -18.82 -33.86 -30.29
N SER A 431 -17.75 -34.21 -31.01
CA SER A 431 -16.52 -34.80 -30.46
C SER A 431 -15.60 -33.79 -29.77
N LEU A 432 -15.89 -32.48 -29.85
CA LEU A 432 -15.06 -31.39 -29.34
C LEU A 432 -15.90 -30.40 -28.54
N LYS A 433 -15.28 -29.80 -27.52
CA LYS A 433 -15.93 -28.76 -26.70
C LYS A 433 -14.95 -27.63 -26.43
N TRP A 434 -15.42 -26.39 -26.60
CA TRP A 434 -14.70 -25.23 -26.11
C TRP A 434 -14.69 -25.22 -24.58
N GLN A 435 -13.51 -25.02 -24.01
CA GLN A 435 -13.27 -24.95 -22.56
C GLN A 435 -12.61 -23.61 -22.23
N VAL A 436 -13.06 -22.99 -21.17
CA VAL A 436 -12.36 -21.86 -20.54
C VAL A 436 -11.38 -22.42 -19.52
N ILE A 437 -10.14 -21.98 -19.56
CA ILE A 437 -9.12 -22.30 -18.57
C ILE A 437 -8.94 -21.03 -17.74
N PRO A 438 -9.41 -21.01 -16.48
CA PRO A 438 -9.27 -19.86 -15.59
C PRO A 438 -7.80 -19.52 -15.36
N ASP A 439 -7.51 -18.26 -15.12
CA ASP A 439 -6.18 -17.74 -14.79
C ASP A 439 -5.08 -18.04 -15.85
N MET A 440 -5.47 -18.49 -17.03
CA MET A 440 -4.54 -18.72 -18.12
C MET A 440 -4.48 -17.50 -19.03
N GLY A 441 -3.27 -16.95 -19.22
CA GLY A 441 -3.07 -15.80 -20.10
C GLY A 441 -2.67 -14.54 -19.36
N ARG A 442 -3.10 -13.38 -19.87
CA ARG A 442 -2.70 -12.06 -19.36
C ARG A 442 -3.72 -11.44 -18.40
N THR A 443 -4.94 -11.94 -18.45
CA THR A 443 -6.11 -11.40 -17.72
C THR A 443 -6.90 -12.51 -17.04
N LEU A 444 -8.18 -12.70 -17.36
CA LEU A 444 -9.08 -13.61 -16.64
C LEU A 444 -8.92 -15.08 -17.02
N GLY A 445 -8.53 -15.37 -18.25
CA GLY A 445 -8.40 -16.76 -18.67
C GLY A 445 -8.15 -16.94 -20.16
N GLY A 446 -7.96 -18.18 -20.56
CA GLY A 446 -7.80 -18.58 -21.97
C GLY A 446 -8.90 -19.53 -22.40
N ILE A 447 -9.10 -19.69 -23.70
CA ILE A 447 -9.97 -20.72 -24.26
C ILE A 447 -9.17 -21.75 -25.03
N THR A 448 -9.65 -22.99 -24.99
CA THR A 448 -9.09 -24.09 -25.76
C THR A 448 -10.17 -25.04 -26.21
N LEU A 449 -9.87 -25.84 -27.20
CA LEU A 449 -10.78 -26.87 -27.72
C LEU A 449 -10.32 -28.24 -27.24
N MET A 450 -11.17 -28.98 -26.58
CA MET A 450 -10.85 -30.31 -26.02
C MET A 450 -11.78 -31.40 -26.55
N PRO A 451 -11.32 -32.68 -26.58
CA PRO A 451 -9.99 -33.16 -26.23
C PRO A 451 -8.94 -32.90 -27.32
N TYR A 452 -7.71 -32.62 -26.94
CA TYR A 452 -6.60 -32.28 -27.86
C TYR A 452 -6.23 -33.39 -28.85
N THR A 453 -6.65 -34.61 -28.58
CA THR A 453 -6.36 -35.79 -29.43
C THR A 453 -7.26 -35.92 -30.65
N LYS A 454 -8.24 -35.04 -30.80
CA LYS A 454 -9.17 -35.06 -31.95
C LYS A 454 -8.80 -33.98 -32.96
N PRO A 455 -8.94 -34.29 -34.27
CA PRO A 455 -8.78 -33.26 -35.30
C PRO A 455 -9.80 -32.13 -35.13
N VAL A 456 -9.35 -30.91 -35.38
CA VAL A 456 -10.17 -29.71 -35.27
C VAL A 456 -10.62 -29.28 -36.65
N GLU A 457 -11.88 -29.48 -36.97
CA GLU A 457 -12.54 -28.96 -38.16
C GLU A 457 -13.87 -28.33 -37.81
N GLY A 458 -14.17 -27.15 -38.35
CA GLY A 458 -15.48 -26.51 -38.23
C GLY A 458 -15.80 -25.92 -36.87
N ALA A 459 -14.85 -25.89 -35.93
CA ALA A 459 -15.04 -25.25 -34.65
C ALA A 459 -14.86 -23.73 -34.78
N THR A 460 -15.79 -22.98 -34.19
CA THR A 460 -15.75 -21.50 -34.20
C THR A 460 -16.09 -20.94 -32.83
N VAL A 461 -15.51 -19.79 -32.56
CA VAL A 461 -15.90 -18.92 -31.44
C VAL A 461 -16.19 -17.53 -32.00
N SER A 462 -17.27 -16.94 -31.57
CA SER A 462 -17.72 -15.63 -32.03
C SER A 462 -17.80 -14.64 -30.88
N TYR A 463 -17.34 -13.44 -31.13
CA TYR A 463 -17.42 -12.32 -30.20
C TYR A 463 -18.29 -11.23 -30.80
N LYS A 464 -19.04 -10.53 -29.95
CA LYS A 464 -19.86 -9.39 -30.35
C LYS A 464 -19.30 -8.13 -29.71
N MET A 465 -19.21 -7.05 -30.47
CA MET A 465 -18.65 -5.79 -29.98
C MET A 465 -19.39 -4.58 -30.54
N VAL A 466 -19.40 -3.51 -29.78
CA VAL A 466 -19.77 -2.16 -30.23
C VAL A 466 -18.50 -1.40 -30.55
N LEU A 467 -18.33 -1.02 -31.82
CA LEU A 467 -17.17 -0.26 -32.23
C LEU A 467 -17.31 1.23 -31.84
N PRO A 468 -16.30 1.82 -31.19
CA PRO A 468 -16.25 3.26 -30.95
C PRO A 468 -16.33 4.07 -32.24
N GLU A 469 -16.83 5.29 -32.18
CA GLU A 469 -16.99 6.16 -33.35
C GLU A 469 -15.66 6.47 -34.06
N GLU A 470 -14.55 6.49 -33.30
CA GLU A 470 -13.21 6.66 -33.84
C GLU A 470 -12.81 5.48 -34.74
N ILE A 471 -13.09 4.25 -34.31
CA ILE A 471 -12.79 3.02 -35.07
C ILE A 471 -13.71 2.89 -36.29
N LYS A 472 -14.99 3.27 -36.20
CA LYS A 472 -15.93 3.25 -37.34
C LYS A 472 -15.48 4.11 -38.51
N LYS A 473 -14.70 5.15 -38.25
CA LYS A 473 -14.15 6.05 -39.29
C LYS A 473 -12.87 5.51 -39.95
N CYS A 474 -12.25 4.47 -39.38
CA CYS A 474 -11.03 3.90 -39.92
C CYS A 474 -11.32 3.00 -41.11
N LYS A 475 -10.48 3.06 -42.16
CA LYS A 475 -10.56 2.13 -43.31
C LYS A 475 -10.07 0.73 -42.96
N THR A 476 -9.16 0.64 -42.03
CA THR A 476 -8.54 -0.59 -41.54
C THR A 476 -8.38 -0.54 -40.04
N VAL A 477 -8.43 -1.69 -39.40
CA VAL A 477 -8.15 -1.86 -37.97
C VAL A 477 -7.13 -2.99 -37.79
N ASN A 478 -6.26 -2.85 -36.81
CA ASN A 478 -5.38 -3.93 -36.39
C ASN A 478 -6.11 -4.83 -35.41
N VAL A 479 -6.07 -6.15 -35.65
CA VAL A 479 -6.59 -7.13 -34.70
C VAL A 479 -5.39 -7.85 -34.08
N ILE A 480 -5.24 -7.70 -32.77
CA ILE A 480 -4.20 -8.36 -31.99
C ILE A 480 -4.83 -9.55 -31.28
N VAL A 481 -4.34 -10.77 -31.57
CA VAL A 481 -4.78 -11.98 -30.91
C VAL A 481 -3.64 -12.49 -30.02
N VAL A 482 -3.89 -12.56 -28.74
CA VAL A 482 -2.93 -13.11 -27.78
C VAL A 482 -3.13 -14.62 -27.71
N VAL A 483 -2.11 -15.37 -28.06
CA VAL A 483 -2.13 -16.84 -28.05
C VAL A 483 -1.00 -17.37 -27.19
N LYS A 484 -1.22 -18.51 -26.52
CA LYS A 484 -0.16 -19.23 -25.86
C LYS A 484 0.64 -20.00 -26.88
N SER A 485 1.96 -19.83 -26.88
CA SER A 485 2.87 -20.60 -27.71
C SER A 485 2.75 -22.10 -27.38
N THR A 486 2.66 -22.92 -28.42
CA THR A 486 2.63 -24.39 -28.32
C THR A 486 3.23 -25.01 -29.57
N LEU A 487 3.59 -26.29 -29.51
CA LEU A 487 4.07 -27.05 -30.66
C LEU A 487 2.90 -27.48 -31.55
N ALA A 488 3.18 -27.76 -32.83
CA ALA A 488 2.22 -28.33 -33.76
C ALA A 488 2.03 -29.83 -33.47
N PHE A 489 1.22 -30.17 -32.47
CA PHE A 489 1.07 -31.53 -31.90
C PHE A 489 0.20 -32.47 -32.75
N HIS A 490 -0.39 -32.01 -33.86
CA HIS A 490 -1.13 -32.84 -34.81
C HIS A 490 -0.29 -33.25 -36.05
N ASN A 491 1.03 -33.16 -36.01
CA ASN A 491 1.95 -33.42 -37.12
C ASN A 491 1.61 -32.63 -38.37
N THR A 492 1.19 -31.39 -38.21
CA THR A 492 0.93 -30.43 -39.29
C THR A 492 2.04 -29.40 -39.35
N ASP A 493 2.06 -28.59 -40.40
CA ASP A 493 2.98 -27.48 -40.58
C ASP A 493 2.65 -26.25 -39.69
N GLY A 494 1.84 -26.43 -38.66
CA GLY A 494 1.50 -25.44 -37.64
C GLY A 494 0.02 -25.40 -37.30
N HIS A 495 -0.29 -24.73 -36.18
CA HIS A 495 -1.65 -24.45 -35.79
C HIS A 495 -2.16 -23.19 -36.47
N ARG A 496 -3.38 -23.27 -36.98
CA ARG A 496 -4.02 -22.18 -37.72
C ARG A 496 -5.35 -21.81 -37.14
N TYR A 497 -5.68 -20.53 -37.17
CA TYR A 497 -7.03 -20.03 -37.01
C TYR A 497 -7.36 -19.04 -38.12
N ALA A 498 -8.63 -18.93 -38.44
CA ALA A 498 -9.14 -17.91 -39.35
C ALA A 498 -9.92 -16.85 -38.55
N ILE A 499 -9.61 -15.59 -38.79
CA ILE A 499 -10.28 -14.46 -38.13
C ILE A 499 -10.91 -13.53 -39.18
N GLY A 500 -12.06 -12.98 -38.87
CA GLY A 500 -12.75 -12.02 -39.74
C GLY A 500 -14.10 -11.60 -39.17
N PHE A 501 -14.68 -10.57 -39.74
CA PHE A 501 -16.06 -10.17 -39.41
C PHE A 501 -17.09 -11.13 -40.04
N ARG A 502 -18.26 -11.24 -39.42
CA ARG A 502 -19.30 -12.24 -39.77
C ARG A 502 -19.63 -12.28 -41.28
N ASN A 503 -19.64 -11.13 -41.94
CA ASN A 503 -19.98 -10.99 -43.36
C ASN A 503 -18.81 -10.53 -44.23
N GLY A 504 -17.58 -10.60 -43.68
CA GLY A 504 -16.35 -10.15 -44.35
C GLY A 504 -15.39 -11.27 -44.74
N ASN A 505 -14.30 -10.89 -45.38
CA ASN A 505 -13.21 -11.80 -45.67
C ASN A 505 -12.56 -12.30 -44.37
N LYS A 506 -12.15 -13.56 -44.37
CA LYS A 506 -11.38 -14.16 -43.28
C LYS A 506 -9.91 -14.20 -43.63
N VAL A 507 -9.07 -13.90 -42.66
CA VAL A 507 -7.61 -14.06 -42.77
C VAL A 507 -7.21 -15.28 -41.95
N THR A 508 -6.48 -16.20 -42.58
CA THR A 508 -5.94 -17.38 -41.90
C THR A 508 -4.53 -17.08 -41.43
N VAL A 509 -4.29 -17.32 -40.13
CA VAL A 509 -3.02 -17.13 -39.48
C VAL A 509 -2.47 -18.48 -39.01
N ASN A 510 -1.23 -18.80 -39.38
CA ASN A 510 -0.46 -19.87 -38.79
C ASN A 510 0.41 -19.26 -37.70
N TYR A 511 0.04 -19.47 -36.42
CA TYR A 511 0.67 -18.75 -35.31
C TYR A 511 1.91 -19.42 -34.72
N ASN A 512 2.31 -20.58 -35.25
CA ASN A 512 3.54 -21.24 -34.84
C ASN A 512 4.40 -21.74 -36.03
N HIS A 513 4.22 -21.16 -37.19
CA HIS A 513 5.00 -21.50 -38.40
C HIS A 513 6.51 -21.32 -38.16
N ASP A 514 6.92 -20.19 -37.61
CA ASP A 514 8.33 -19.84 -37.43
C ASP A 514 8.95 -20.42 -36.14
N LEU A 515 8.13 -20.94 -35.22
CA LEU A 515 8.61 -21.49 -33.92
C LEU A 515 9.39 -22.79 -34.08
N ASN A 516 9.19 -23.52 -35.17
CA ASN A 516 9.90 -24.77 -35.44
C ASN A 516 11.25 -24.53 -36.15
N GLU A 517 11.42 -23.40 -36.82
CA GLU A 517 12.63 -23.08 -37.59
C GLU A 517 13.66 -22.30 -36.75
N HIS A 518 13.21 -21.56 -35.78
CA HIS A 518 14.04 -20.78 -34.85
C HIS A 518 13.66 -21.08 -33.42
N PRO A 519 14.40 -21.95 -32.71
CA PRO A 519 14.17 -22.12 -31.29
C PRO A 519 14.38 -20.76 -30.58
N LEU A 520 13.29 -20.14 -30.16
CA LEU A 520 13.34 -18.90 -29.41
C LEU A 520 14.11 -19.15 -28.11
N PRO A 521 15.05 -18.29 -27.75
CA PRO A 521 15.67 -18.37 -26.43
C PRO A 521 14.60 -18.32 -25.36
N PHE A 522 14.78 -19.07 -24.29
CA PHE A 522 13.84 -19.24 -23.16
C PHE A 522 13.39 -17.94 -22.46
N SER A 523 13.86 -16.80 -22.92
CA SER A 523 13.65 -15.49 -22.27
C SER A 523 12.51 -14.65 -22.86
N ILE A 524 11.72 -15.13 -23.81
CA ILE A 524 10.62 -14.34 -24.37
C ILE A 524 9.29 -14.81 -23.79
N ALA A 525 9.01 -14.34 -22.58
CA ALA A 525 7.66 -14.17 -22.13
C ALA A 525 7.21 -12.75 -22.51
N HIS A 526 6.28 -12.62 -23.43
CA HIS A 526 5.60 -11.37 -23.73
C HIS A 526 4.13 -11.52 -23.46
#